data_1ada3ff239c2b863c4da6ef721a73853
#
_entry.id   1ada3ff239c2b863c4da6ef721a73853
#
_cell.length_a   1.000
_cell.length_b   1.000
_cell.length_c   1.000
_cell.angle_alpha   90.00
_cell.angle_beta   90.00
_cell.angle_gamma   90.00
#
_symmetry.space_group_name_H-M   'P 1'
#
loop_
_entity.id
_entity.type
_entity.pdbx_description
1 polymer ?
#
loop_
_entity_poly.entity_id
_entity_poly.type
_entity_poly.pdbx_seq_one_letter_code
_entity_poly.pdbx_strand_id
1 'polypeptide(L)'
;MSKVLVLPDIHGRKFWKEPCQNIESFDKVVFLGDYLDPYDFEGISVKDAIDNFKEIIDLKKRHKDKIILLLGNHDMPYFSNTYFGFSIWHCRHSVMHHSEIHKLFKSNSDLFQIAYVHDDILFTHAGVESGWLYKAVECDTKKDINGICRTLNSLTDSNDGLKLLYRITYERGGNDRYGSCIWCDVHDIMRDSLSSTDEDSVVYPIHKIKQIFGHTLQAFYDDNRNIVFGDAEEFGNCKMLDTTNAYVLDTEDYKIEKI
;
A
#
# COMPACT_ATOMS: atom_id res chain seq x y z
N MET A 1 -1.91 24.55 -5.55
CA MET A 1 -2.55 23.22 -5.67
C MET A 1 -1.45 22.20 -5.81
N SER A 2 -1.26 21.36 -4.81
CA SER A 2 -0.33 20.23 -4.90
C SER A 2 -1.07 19.03 -5.47
N LYS A 3 -0.51 18.43 -6.54
CA LYS A 3 -1.09 17.27 -7.22
C LYS A 3 -0.19 16.06 -7.06
N VAL A 4 -0.76 14.98 -6.54
CA VAL A 4 -0.07 13.70 -6.37
C VAL A 4 -0.68 12.66 -7.30
N LEU A 5 0.14 12.07 -8.17
CA LEU A 5 -0.24 10.86 -8.91
C LEU A 5 -0.12 9.66 -7.97
N VAL A 6 -1.21 8.92 -7.78
CA VAL A 6 -1.23 7.72 -6.93
C VAL A 6 -1.48 6.50 -7.80
N LEU A 7 -0.60 5.52 -7.66
CA LEU A 7 -0.56 4.29 -8.43
C LEU A 7 -0.67 3.11 -7.45
N PRO A 8 -1.88 2.55 -7.29
CA PRO A 8 -2.10 1.39 -6.42
C PRO A 8 -1.34 0.14 -6.89
N ASP A 9 -1.78 -1.00 -6.44
CA ASP A 9 -1.15 -2.30 -6.66
C ASP A 9 -0.80 -2.55 -8.14
N ILE A 10 0.47 -2.76 -8.40
CA ILE A 10 0.98 -2.87 -9.78
C ILE A 10 0.79 -4.25 -10.37
N HIS A 11 1.15 -5.31 -9.65
CA HIS A 11 1.03 -6.71 -10.10
C HIS A 11 1.45 -6.96 -11.56
N GLY A 12 2.55 -6.31 -11.99
CA GLY A 12 3.03 -6.40 -13.36
C GLY A 12 2.27 -5.58 -14.40
N ARG A 13 1.17 -4.92 -14.03
CA ARG A 13 0.36 -4.08 -14.91
C ARG A 13 1.12 -2.82 -15.34
N LYS A 14 0.76 -2.28 -16.51
CA LYS A 14 1.48 -1.15 -17.13
C LYS A 14 0.67 0.15 -17.15
N PHE A 15 -0.47 0.23 -16.45
CA PHE A 15 -1.33 1.42 -16.40
C PHE A 15 -0.61 2.69 -15.90
N TRP A 16 0.45 2.54 -15.13
CA TRP A 16 1.27 3.65 -14.63
C TRP A 16 2.08 4.37 -15.73
N LYS A 17 2.33 3.72 -16.88
CA LYS A 17 3.24 4.25 -17.92
C LYS A 17 2.71 5.51 -18.58
N GLU A 18 1.43 5.56 -18.93
CA GLU A 18 0.81 6.69 -19.59
C GLU A 18 0.81 7.95 -18.70
N PRO A 19 0.27 7.92 -17.45
CA PRO A 19 0.32 9.09 -16.58
C PRO A 19 1.76 9.54 -16.28
N CYS A 20 2.70 8.61 -16.15
CA CYS A 20 4.10 8.94 -15.88
C CYS A 20 4.85 9.59 -17.07
N GLN A 21 4.27 9.63 -18.28
CA GLN A 21 4.83 10.43 -19.37
C GLN A 21 4.84 11.94 -19.06
N ASN A 22 3.86 12.40 -18.28
CA ASN A 22 3.73 13.78 -17.83
C ASN A 22 4.13 13.98 -16.36
N ILE A 23 5.15 13.28 -15.91
CA ILE A 23 5.56 13.23 -14.50
C ILE A 23 5.82 14.63 -13.90
N GLU A 24 6.22 15.60 -14.72
CA GLU A 24 6.48 16.97 -14.29
C GLU A 24 5.20 17.74 -13.92
N SER A 25 4.04 17.27 -14.34
CA SER A 25 2.74 17.86 -13.96
C SER A 25 2.30 17.54 -12.54
N PHE A 26 3.00 16.64 -11.85
CA PHE A 26 2.70 16.21 -10.48
C PHE A 26 3.82 16.67 -9.53
N ASP A 27 3.47 17.00 -8.30
CA ASP A 27 4.45 17.29 -7.24
C ASP A 27 5.13 16.01 -6.77
N LYS A 28 4.35 14.93 -6.64
CA LYS A 28 4.82 13.59 -6.30
C LYS A 28 4.09 12.53 -7.12
N VAL A 29 4.75 11.39 -7.28
CA VAL A 29 4.17 10.14 -7.80
C VAL A 29 4.39 9.07 -6.76
N VAL A 30 3.30 8.50 -6.22
CA VAL A 30 3.34 7.51 -5.16
C VAL A 30 2.84 6.17 -5.69
N PHE A 31 3.73 5.18 -5.74
CA PHE A 31 3.38 3.79 -5.95
C PHE A 31 3.07 3.15 -4.59
N LEU A 32 1.90 2.55 -4.44
CA LEU A 32 1.46 1.99 -3.16
C LEU A 32 1.98 0.57 -2.89
N GLY A 33 2.75 -0.02 -3.82
CA GLY A 33 3.36 -1.35 -3.66
C GLY A 33 2.78 -2.43 -4.55
N ASP A 34 3.05 -3.68 -4.17
CA ASP A 34 2.62 -4.88 -4.88
C ASP A 34 3.05 -4.88 -6.35
N TYR A 35 4.36 -4.74 -6.60
CA TYR A 35 4.91 -4.63 -7.95
C TYR A 35 4.82 -5.93 -8.75
N LEU A 36 4.80 -7.05 -8.06
CA LEU A 36 4.99 -8.40 -8.57
C LEU A 36 3.75 -9.28 -8.34
N ASP A 37 3.87 -10.57 -8.58
CA ASP A 37 2.83 -11.56 -8.35
C ASP A 37 1.52 -11.25 -9.09
N PRO A 38 1.54 -11.20 -10.45
CA PRO A 38 0.36 -10.91 -11.27
C PRO A 38 -0.74 -11.95 -11.05
N TYR A 39 -1.98 -11.57 -11.34
CA TYR A 39 -3.11 -12.50 -11.32
C TYR A 39 -3.10 -13.38 -12.58
N ASP A 40 -3.34 -14.69 -12.42
CA ASP A 40 -3.32 -15.66 -13.53
C ASP A 40 -4.29 -15.29 -14.65
N PHE A 41 -5.45 -14.73 -14.31
CA PHE A 41 -6.47 -14.34 -15.29
C PHE A 41 -6.09 -13.15 -16.17
N GLU A 42 -5.07 -12.38 -15.79
CA GLU A 42 -4.59 -11.23 -16.57
C GLU A 42 -3.59 -11.61 -17.66
N GLY A 43 -3.09 -12.84 -17.65
CA GLY A 43 -2.14 -13.33 -18.65
C GLY A 43 -0.77 -12.66 -18.61
N ILE A 44 -0.43 -11.96 -17.53
CA ILE A 44 0.88 -11.34 -17.34
C ILE A 44 1.84 -12.39 -16.81
N SER A 45 2.95 -12.63 -17.53
CA SER A 45 3.95 -13.58 -17.03
C SER A 45 4.76 -12.98 -15.87
N VAL A 46 5.29 -13.84 -15.00
CA VAL A 46 6.19 -13.41 -13.90
C VAL A 46 7.40 -12.66 -14.47
N LYS A 47 7.91 -13.08 -15.63
CA LYS A 47 9.03 -12.39 -16.30
C LYS A 47 8.63 -10.98 -16.74
N ASP A 48 7.46 -10.81 -17.33
CA ASP A 48 6.97 -9.47 -17.72
C ASP A 48 6.76 -8.58 -16.50
N ALA A 49 6.30 -9.14 -15.39
CA ALA A 49 6.18 -8.41 -14.11
C ALA A 49 7.54 -7.98 -13.57
N ILE A 50 8.55 -8.85 -13.62
CA ILE A 50 9.94 -8.52 -13.23
C ILE A 50 10.51 -7.42 -14.12
N ASP A 51 10.33 -7.49 -15.43
CA ASP A 51 10.84 -6.47 -16.35
C ASP A 51 10.11 -5.14 -16.15
N ASN A 52 8.80 -5.15 -15.91
CA ASN A 52 8.02 -3.97 -15.53
C ASN A 52 8.52 -3.35 -14.20
N PHE A 53 8.84 -4.18 -13.21
CA PHE A 53 9.39 -3.73 -11.93
C PHE A 53 10.77 -3.07 -12.09
N LYS A 54 11.64 -3.61 -12.95
CA LYS A 54 12.92 -2.97 -13.31
C LYS A 54 12.72 -1.58 -13.89
N GLU A 55 11.73 -1.41 -14.78
CA GLU A 55 11.39 -0.10 -15.37
C GLU A 55 10.94 0.91 -14.28
N ILE A 56 10.17 0.47 -13.27
CA ILE A 56 9.75 1.32 -12.14
C ILE A 56 10.96 1.74 -11.29
N ILE A 57 11.87 0.81 -10.99
CA ILE A 57 13.12 1.12 -10.29
C ILE A 57 13.94 2.15 -11.08
N ASP A 58 14.07 1.98 -12.38
CA ASP A 58 14.81 2.92 -13.23
C ASP A 58 14.12 4.29 -13.30
N LEU A 59 12.78 4.32 -13.32
CA LEU A 59 12.00 5.56 -13.23
C LEU A 59 12.30 6.29 -11.91
N LYS A 60 12.27 5.58 -10.78
CA LYS A 60 12.63 6.12 -9.45
C LYS A 60 14.04 6.69 -9.44
N LYS A 61 15.03 5.99 -9.99
CA LYS A 61 16.42 6.44 -10.05
C LYS A 61 16.58 7.72 -10.85
N ARG A 62 15.83 7.89 -11.93
CA ARG A 62 15.84 9.09 -12.77
C ARG A 62 15.18 10.29 -12.08
N HIS A 63 14.08 10.07 -11.38
CA HIS A 63 13.25 11.12 -10.79
C HIS A 63 13.32 11.18 -9.26
N LYS A 64 14.24 10.46 -8.64
CA LYS A 64 14.62 10.48 -7.21
C LYS A 64 13.46 10.87 -6.26
N ASP A 65 13.50 12.09 -5.73
CA ASP A 65 12.56 12.56 -4.70
C ASP A 65 11.12 12.76 -5.19
N LYS A 66 10.92 12.81 -6.51
CA LYS A 66 9.59 12.95 -7.09
C LYS A 66 8.77 11.68 -7.02
N ILE A 67 9.43 10.52 -7.14
CA ILE A 67 8.80 9.21 -7.08
C ILE A 67 8.99 8.59 -5.70
N ILE A 68 7.92 8.08 -5.15
CA ILE A 68 7.89 7.35 -3.88
C ILE A 68 7.48 5.91 -4.18
N LEU A 69 8.26 4.95 -3.67
CA LEU A 69 7.96 3.53 -3.81
C LEU A 69 7.63 2.95 -2.43
N LEU A 70 6.37 2.60 -2.20
CA LEU A 70 5.98 1.88 -1.00
C LEU A 70 6.09 0.37 -1.21
N LEU A 71 6.19 -0.38 -0.12
CA LEU A 71 6.16 -1.84 -0.10
C LEU A 71 4.75 -2.32 0.22
N GLY A 72 4.25 -3.24 -0.58
CA GLY A 72 3.03 -3.97 -0.32
C GLY A 72 3.29 -5.36 0.28
N ASN A 73 2.22 -6.08 0.55
CA ASN A 73 2.30 -7.40 1.17
C ASN A 73 2.93 -8.45 0.24
N HIS A 74 2.75 -8.34 -1.08
CA HIS A 74 3.40 -9.21 -2.07
C HIS A 74 4.89 -8.93 -2.22
N ASP A 75 5.34 -7.71 -1.92
CA ASP A 75 6.74 -7.32 -2.03
C ASP A 75 7.57 -7.82 -0.84
N MET A 76 6.98 -7.86 0.36
CA MET A 76 7.69 -8.15 1.61
C MET A 76 8.43 -9.49 1.63
N PRO A 77 7.89 -10.63 1.14
CA PRO A 77 8.62 -11.88 1.10
C PRO A 77 9.91 -11.80 0.28
N TYR A 78 9.91 -11.03 -0.80
CA TYR A 78 11.09 -10.81 -1.61
C TYR A 78 12.04 -9.79 -0.99
N PHE A 79 11.50 -8.70 -0.43
CA PHE A 79 12.30 -7.63 0.17
C PHE A 79 13.06 -8.12 1.41
N SER A 80 12.37 -8.72 2.38
CA SER A 80 12.94 -9.15 3.65
C SER A 80 13.70 -10.48 3.57
N ASN A 81 13.47 -11.27 2.52
CA ASN A 81 13.94 -12.67 2.41
C ASN A 81 13.57 -13.52 3.63
N THR A 82 12.47 -13.18 4.29
CA THR A 82 12.02 -13.84 5.51
C THR A 82 10.60 -14.32 5.31
N TYR A 83 10.38 -15.56 5.68
CA TYR A 83 9.07 -16.19 5.59
C TYR A 83 8.57 -16.42 7.01
N PHE A 84 7.78 -15.51 7.56
CA PHE A 84 7.11 -15.76 8.84
C PHE A 84 5.94 -16.73 8.67
N GLY A 85 6.18 -17.86 8.02
CA GLY A 85 5.36 -19.05 7.93
C GLY A 85 4.04 -18.95 7.19
N PHE A 86 3.36 -17.83 7.27
CA PHE A 86 1.98 -17.70 6.81
C PHE A 86 1.82 -16.91 5.50
N SER A 87 2.66 -15.90 5.28
CA SER A 87 2.51 -14.94 4.19
C SER A 87 2.67 -15.51 2.77
N ILE A 88 3.48 -16.56 2.59
CA ILE A 88 3.71 -17.15 1.25
C ILE A 88 2.43 -17.71 0.64
N TRP A 89 1.55 -18.29 1.47
CA TRP A 89 0.29 -18.89 1.02
C TRP A 89 -0.77 -17.84 0.66
N HIS A 90 -0.63 -16.62 1.17
CA HIS A 90 -1.56 -15.51 0.90
C HIS A 90 -1.11 -14.64 -0.28
N CYS A 91 0.14 -14.77 -0.69
CA CYS A 91 0.69 -14.10 -1.85
C CYS A 91 0.88 -15.11 -2.97
N ARG A 92 0.62 -14.74 -4.21
CA ARG A 92 0.91 -15.53 -5.42
C ARG A 92 2.42 -15.63 -5.69
N HIS A 93 3.19 -15.93 -4.64
CA HIS A 93 4.64 -15.83 -4.58
C HIS A 93 5.35 -16.76 -5.57
N SER A 94 6.20 -16.20 -6.43
CA SER A 94 6.99 -16.99 -7.38
C SER A 94 8.26 -17.56 -6.76
N VAL A 95 8.19 -18.82 -6.31
CA VAL A 95 9.34 -19.54 -5.73
C VAL A 95 10.50 -19.64 -6.73
N MET A 96 10.19 -19.90 -8.00
CA MET A 96 11.22 -20.07 -9.05
C MET A 96 12.02 -18.78 -9.30
N HIS A 97 11.39 -17.62 -9.19
CA HIS A 97 12.02 -16.33 -9.45
C HIS A 97 12.42 -15.58 -8.16
N HIS A 98 12.19 -16.18 -7.00
CA HIS A 98 12.45 -15.54 -5.69
C HIS A 98 13.87 -14.94 -5.60
N SER A 99 14.89 -15.72 -5.95
CA SER A 99 16.30 -15.27 -5.85
C SER A 99 16.60 -14.07 -6.75
N GLU A 100 16.04 -14.02 -7.96
CA GLU A 100 16.18 -12.89 -8.88
C GLU A 100 15.51 -11.65 -8.30
N ILE A 101 14.26 -11.79 -7.87
CA ILE A 101 13.46 -10.68 -7.33
C ILE A 101 14.07 -10.15 -6.02
N HIS A 102 14.47 -11.06 -5.11
CA HIS A 102 15.17 -10.65 -3.88
C HIS A 102 16.44 -9.83 -4.17
N LYS A 103 17.22 -10.23 -5.16
CA LYS A 103 18.42 -9.46 -5.55
C LYS A 103 18.06 -8.04 -6.04
N LEU A 104 16.96 -7.89 -6.78
CA LEU A 104 16.50 -6.57 -7.22
C LEU A 104 16.13 -5.68 -6.03
N PHE A 105 15.35 -6.19 -5.08
CA PHE A 105 15.02 -5.44 -3.86
C PHE A 105 16.25 -5.12 -3.04
N LYS A 106 17.11 -6.11 -2.78
CA LYS A 106 18.32 -5.95 -1.97
C LYS A 106 19.28 -4.90 -2.54
N SER A 107 19.44 -4.89 -3.87
CA SER A 107 20.34 -3.94 -4.55
C SER A 107 19.78 -2.51 -4.62
N ASN A 108 18.53 -2.31 -4.26
CA ASN A 108 17.79 -1.05 -4.35
C ASN A 108 16.96 -0.78 -3.07
N SER A 109 17.33 -1.40 -1.94
CA SER A 109 16.52 -1.37 -0.72
C SER A 109 16.27 0.04 -0.19
N ASP A 110 17.20 0.96 -0.43
CA ASP A 110 17.12 2.38 -0.08
C ASP A 110 16.07 3.17 -0.87
N LEU A 111 15.52 2.59 -1.94
CA LEU A 111 14.47 3.23 -2.73
C LEU A 111 13.06 3.01 -2.19
N PHE A 112 12.89 2.04 -1.29
CA PHE A 112 11.58 1.58 -0.80
C PHE A 112 11.31 1.99 0.65
N GLN A 113 10.05 2.18 0.98
CA GLN A 113 9.59 2.50 2.33
C GLN A 113 8.20 1.92 2.59
N ILE A 114 7.78 1.86 3.86
CA ILE A 114 6.47 1.33 4.27
C ILE A 114 5.38 2.40 4.21
N ALA A 115 5.73 3.63 4.54
CA ALA A 115 4.80 4.75 4.62
C ALA A 115 5.43 6.03 4.09
N TYR A 116 4.60 6.92 3.58
CA TYR A 116 4.99 8.24 3.10
C TYR A 116 3.98 9.29 3.57
N VAL A 117 4.45 10.49 3.85
CA VAL A 117 3.61 11.65 4.15
C VAL A 117 3.85 12.74 3.13
N HIS A 118 2.76 13.23 2.56
CA HIS A 118 2.75 14.45 1.75
C HIS A 118 1.68 15.39 2.29
N ASP A 119 2.08 16.60 2.62
CA ASP A 119 1.26 17.55 3.36
C ASP A 119 0.76 16.92 4.68
N ASP A 120 -0.54 16.78 4.88
CA ASP A 120 -1.18 16.16 6.04
C ASP A 120 -1.78 14.77 5.74
N ILE A 121 -1.32 14.12 4.66
CA ILE A 121 -1.88 12.86 4.16
C ILE A 121 -0.85 11.74 4.31
N LEU A 122 -1.27 10.63 4.92
CA LEU A 122 -0.49 9.40 5.08
C LEU A 122 -0.80 8.43 3.97
N PHE A 123 0.23 7.98 3.27
CA PHE A 123 0.15 6.94 2.25
C PHE A 123 0.76 5.64 2.79
N THR A 124 0.02 4.55 2.71
CA THR A 124 0.47 3.18 3.01
C THR A 124 -0.13 2.23 2.00
N HIS A 125 0.31 0.97 1.99
CA HIS A 125 -0.27 -0.01 1.07
C HIS A 125 -1.73 -0.36 1.40
N ALA A 126 -2.04 -0.72 2.66
CA ALA A 126 -3.34 -1.25 3.07
C ALA A 126 -4.11 -0.41 4.11
N GLY A 127 -3.60 0.79 4.46
CA GLY A 127 -4.18 1.61 5.52
C GLY A 127 -3.66 1.23 6.92
N VAL A 128 -3.89 2.10 7.88
CA VAL A 128 -3.41 1.95 9.26
C VAL A 128 -4.59 1.95 10.22
N GLU A 129 -4.80 0.83 10.89
CA GLU A 129 -5.82 0.64 11.91
C GLU A 129 -5.24 0.95 13.30
N SER A 130 -6.05 1.59 14.18
CA SER A 130 -5.61 2.04 15.50
C SER A 130 -5.17 0.91 16.41
N GLY A 131 -5.85 -0.23 16.35
CA GLY A 131 -5.53 -1.39 17.17
C GLY A 131 -4.16 -1.97 16.85
N TRP A 132 -3.81 -2.07 15.57
CA TRP A 132 -2.47 -2.49 15.18
C TRP A 132 -1.42 -1.46 15.57
N LEU A 133 -1.65 -0.18 15.25
CA LEU A 133 -0.67 0.87 15.50
C LEU A 133 -0.37 1.07 17.00
N TYR A 134 -1.40 1.16 17.84
CA TYR A 134 -1.22 1.53 19.25
C TYR A 134 -1.14 0.35 20.22
N LYS A 135 -1.63 -0.84 19.85
CA LYS A 135 -1.59 -2.02 20.72
C LYS A 135 -0.58 -3.08 20.30
N ALA A 136 -0.25 -3.16 19.01
CA ALA A 136 0.70 -4.13 18.49
C ALA A 136 2.07 -3.52 18.24
N VAL A 137 2.13 -2.35 17.56
CA VAL A 137 3.38 -1.60 17.32
C VAL A 137 3.77 -0.76 18.54
N GLU A 138 2.81 -0.53 19.47
CA GLU A 138 3.01 0.31 20.66
C GLU A 138 3.47 1.74 20.31
N CYS A 139 2.96 2.27 19.19
CA CYS A 139 3.27 3.62 18.78
C CYS A 139 2.75 4.63 19.81
N ASP A 140 3.59 5.58 20.21
CA ASP A 140 3.19 6.63 21.15
C ASP A 140 2.07 7.50 20.53
N THR A 141 0.96 7.62 21.26
CA THR A 141 -0.22 8.41 20.87
C THR A 141 0.05 9.92 20.78
N LYS A 142 1.20 10.40 21.28
CA LYS A 142 1.62 11.79 21.16
C LYS A 142 2.32 12.11 19.83
N LYS A 143 2.63 11.09 19.03
CA LYS A 143 3.29 11.32 17.74
C LYS A 143 2.34 11.98 16.75
N ASP A 144 2.86 12.98 16.06
CA ASP A 144 2.25 13.54 14.87
C ASP A 144 2.33 12.56 13.67
N ILE A 145 1.75 12.94 12.56
CA ILE A 145 1.73 12.13 11.32
C ILE A 145 3.15 11.75 10.87
N ASN A 146 4.11 12.67 10.97
CA ASN A 146 5.50 12.41 10.59
C ASN A 146 6.17 11.43 11.57
N GLY A 147 5.83 11.52 12.85
CA GLY A 147 6.28 10.58 13.87
C GLY A 147 5.75 9.18 13.65
N ILE A 148 4.47 9.08 13.29
CA ILE A 148 3.85 7.80 12.88
C ILE A 148 4.56 7.23 11.64
N CYS A 149 4.72 8.02 10.59
CA CYS A 149 5.39 7.59 9.36
C CYS A 149 6.82 7.06 9.63
N ARG A 150 7.61 7.76 10.45
CA ARG A 150 8.95 7.29 10.86
C ARG A 150 8.89 5.96 11.61
N THR A 151 7.91 5.80 12.51
CA THR A 151 7.71 4.54 13.23
C THR A 151 7.40 3.39 12.28
N LEU A 152 6.50 3.60 11.31
CA LEU A 152 6.15 2.58 10.32
C LEU A 152 7.37 2.19 9.47
N ASN A 153 8.14 3.16 9.00
CA ASN A 153 9.33 2.90 8.19
C ASN A 153 10.42 2.15 8.97
N SER A 154 10.58 2.42 10.27
CA SER A 154 11.57 1.71 11.10
C SER A 154 11.24 0.24 11.36
N LEU A 155 10.02 -0.22 11.05
CA LEU A 155 9.67 -1.64 11.21
C LEU A 155 10.48 -2.57 10.31
N THR A 156 11.03 -2.08 9.21
CA THR A 156 11.90 -2.88 8.34
C THR A 156 13.31 -3.08 8.88
N ASP A 157 13.71 -2.34 9.92
CA ASP A 157 15.08 -2.34 10.45
C ASP A 157 15.37 -3.51 11.40
N SER A 158 14.34 -4.28 11.79
CA SER A 158 14.49 -5.38 12.75
C SER A 158 13.56 -6.56 12.44
N ASN A 159 13.97 -7.75 12.88
CA ASN A 159 13.14 -8.95 12.76
C ASN A 159 11.81 -8.83 13.52
N ASP A 160 11.78 -8.15 14.66
CA ASP A 160 10.54 -7.98 15.42
C ASP A 160 9.61 -6.96 14.72
N GLY A 161 10.14 -5.90 14.13
CA GLY A 161 9.39 -5.01 13.29
C GLY A 161 8.82 -5.72 12.05
N LEU A 162 9.62 -6.56 11.38
CA LEU A 162 9.14 -7.37 10.26
C LEU A 162 8.00 -8.30 10.67
N LYS A 163 8.06 -8.95 11.84
CA LYS A 163 6.93 -9.77 12.36
C LYS A 163 5.65 -8.95 12.52
N LEU A 164 5.77 -7.68 12.94
CA LEU A 164 4.61 -6.80 13.05
C LEU A 164 4.01 -6.46 11.68
N LEU A 165 4.85 -6.30 10.64
CA LEU A 165 4.39 -6.09 9.26
C LEU A 165 3.71 -7.33 8.66
N TYR A 166 4.04 -8.54 9.13
CA TYR A 166 3.41 -9.80 8.68
C TYR A 166 2.14 -10.18 9.46
N ARG A 167 1.57 -9.29 10.25
CA ARG A 167 0.27 -9.54 10.90
C ARG A 167 -0.87 -9.42 9.90
N ILE A 168 -1.62 -10.52 9.76
CA ILE A 168 -2.72 -10.68 8.82
C ILE A 168 -4.02 -10.88 9.58
N THR A 169 -5.04 -10.08 9.30
CA THR A 169 -6.34 -10.16 9.97
C THR A 169 -7.10 -11.44 9.62
N TYR A 170 -8.10 -11.77 10.43
CA TYR A 170 -9.05 -12.84 10.12
C TYR A 170 -9.79 -12.62 8.80
N GLU A 171 -10.12 -11.38 8.46
CA GLU A 171 -10.80 -11.00 7.21
C GLU A 171 -9.95 -11.37 5.97
N ARG A 172 -8.62 -11.37 6.12
CA ARG A 172 -7.66 -11.77 5.09
C ARG A 172 -7.17 -13.21 5.24
N GLY A 173 -7.87 -14.02 6.03
CA GLY A 173 -7.52 -15.43 6.28
C GLY A 173 -6.34 -15.62 7.23
N GLY A 174 -5.91 -14.58 7.94
CA GLY A 174 -4.87 -14.65 8.96
C GLY A 174 -5.39 -15.07 10.33
N ASN A 175 -4.52 -14.95 11.32
CA ASN A 175 -4.82 -15.32 12.71
C ASN A 175 -4.68 -14.13 13.67
N ASP A 176 -4.41 -12.95 13.17
CA ASP A 176 -4.22 -11.76 13.98
C ASP A 176 -5.52 -10.97 14.13
N ARG A 177 -5.72 -10.41 15.30
CA ARG A 177 -6.86 -9.52 15.57
C ARG A 177 -6.75 -8.21 14.78
N TYR A 178 -5.53 -7.74 14.55
CA TYR A 178 -5.24 -6.48 13.89
C TYR A 178 -4.25 -6.71 12.74
N GLY A 179 -4.60 -6.29 11.54
CA GLY A 179 -3.72 -6.36 10.37
C GLY A 179 -2.74 -5.19 10.32
N SER A 180 -1.57 -5.46 9.78
CA SER A 180 -0.56 -4.42 9.59
C SER A 180 -0.96 -3.45 8.47
N CYS A 181 -0.24 -2.33 8.35
CA CYS A 181 -0.45 -1.34 7.29
C CYS A 181 -0.19 -1.87 5.86
N ILE A 182 0.22 -3.12 5.71
CA ILE A 182 0.33 -3.82 4.42
C ILE A 182 -0.62 -5.03 4.29
N TRP A 183 -1.38 -5.37 5.35
CA TRP A 183 -2.28 -6.52 5.41
C TRP A 183 -3.65 -6.20 6.01
N CYS A 184 -3.91 -4.95 6.34
CA CYS A 184 -5.20 -4.54 6.89
C CYS A 184 -6.31 -4.73 5.86
N ASP A 185 -7.46 -5.21 6.30
CA ASP A 185 -8.64 -5.23 5.44
C ASP A 185 -9.38 -3.89 5.50
N VAL A 186 -9.98 -3.49 4.40
CA VAL A 186 -10.77 -2.26 4.32
C VAL A 186 -11.90 -2.22 5.36
N HIS A 187 -12.53 -3.38 5.64
CA HIS A 187 -13.59 -3.45 6.65
C HIS A 187 -13.06 -3.19 8.08
N ASP A 188 -11.80 -3.53 8.36
CA ASP A 188 -11.17 -3.21 9.65
C ASP A 188 -10.95 -1.70 9.78
N ILE A 189 -10.48 -1.03 8.72
CA ILE A 189 -10.33 0.43 8.68
C ILE A 189 -11.70 1.13 8.81
N MET A 190 -12.71 0.63 8.10
CA MET A 190 -14.07 1.18 8.20
C MET A 190 -14.62 1.08 9.62
N ARG A 191 -14.52 -0.09 10.25
CA ARG A 191 -14.98 -0.29 11.64
C ARG A 191 -14.24 0.61 12.62
N ASP A 192 -12.93 0.75 12.45
CA ASP A 192 -12.10 1.61 13.29
C ASP A 192 -12.50 3.10 13.13
N SER A 193 -12.69 3.57 11.91
CA SER A 193 -13.13 4.94 11.61
C SER A 193 -14.52 5.23 12.18
N LEU A 194 -15.46 4.30 12.03
CA LEU A 194 -16.82 4.46 12.53
C LEU A 194 -16.87 4.42 14.06
N SER A 195 -16.08 3.56 14.69
CA SER A 195 -16.01 3.47 16.16
C SER A 195 -15.53 4.76 16.80
N SER A 196 -14.74 5.56 16.10
CA SER A 196 -14.24 6.84 16.60
C SER A 196 -15.29 7.95 16.66
N THR A 197 -16.47 7.73 16.07
CA THR A 197 -17.58 8.70 16.07
C THR A 197 -18.55 8.53 17.25
N ASP A 198 -18.46 7.42 17.99
CA ASP A 198 -19.25 7.18 19.18
C ASP A 198 -18.77 8.08 20.32
N GLU A 199 -19.69 8.71 21.06
CA GLU A 199 -19.37 9.69 22.13
C GLU A 199 -18.46 9.12 23.21
N ASP A 200 -18.53 7.82 23.51
CA ASP A 200 -17.73 7.12 24.50
C ASP A 200 -16.47 6.47 23.94
N SER A 201 -16.18 6.63 22.66
CA SER A 201 -15.04 5.96 22.00
C SER A 201 -13.71 6.70 22.25
N VAL A 202 -12.63 5.94 22.31
CA VAL A 202 -11.28 6.51 22.35
C VAL A 202 -10.90 7.00 20.96
N VAL A 203 -10.80 8.33 20.81
CA VAL A 203 -10.35 8.95 19.55
C VAL A 203 -8.82 8.94 19.51
N TYR A 204 -8.25 7.98 18.81
CA TYR A 204 -6.81 7.93 18.57
C TYR A 204 -6.36 8.97 17.54
N PRO A 205 -5.10 9.46 17.59
CA PRO A 205 -4.60 10.42 16.61
C PRO A 205 -4.73 9.95 15.16
N ILE A 206 -4.58 8.65 14.89
CA ILE A 206 -4.70 8.08 13.55
C ILE A 206 -6.09 8.31 12.92
N HIS A 207 -7.15 8.39 13.71
CA HIS A 207 -8.51 8.65 13.22
C HIS A 207 -8.69 10.05 12.62
N LYS A 208 -7.79 10.99 12.99
CA LYS A 208 -7.80 12.37 12.48
C LYS A 208 -6.92 12.56 11.25
N ILE A 209 -6.13 11.55 10.91
CA ILE A 209 -5.18 11.60 9.80
C ILE A 209 -5.90 11.17 8.51
N LYS A 210 -5.72 11.95 7.46
CA LYS A 210 -6.12 11.56 6.12
C LYS A 210 -5.24 10.42 5.63
N GLN A 211 -5.83 9.35 5.12
CA GLN A 211 -5.11 8.17 4.65
C GLN A 211 -5.48 7.83 3.21
N ILE A 212 -4.48 7.48 2.41
CA ILE A 212 -4.63 6.94 1.05
C ILE A 212 -3.97 5.57 1.00
N PHE A 213 -4.69 4.56 0.50
CA PHE A 213 -4.20 3.19 0.37
C PHE A 213 -4.91 2.43 -0.75
N GLY A 214 -4.39 1.26 -1.14
CA GLY A 214 -4.92 0.32 -2.13
C GLY A 214 -5.25 -1.04 -1.52
N HIS A 215 -4.53 -2.10 -1.95
CA HIS A 215 -4.54 -3.45 -1.41
C HIS A 215 -5.82 -4.27 -1.66
N THR A 216 -6.99 -3.64 -1.59
CA THR A 216 -8.27 -4.34 -1.76
C THR A 216 -8.77 -4.19 -3.20
N LEU A 217 -8.78 -5.29 -3.94
CA LEU A 217 -9.41 -5.35 -5.25
C LEU A 217 -10.92 -5.37 -5.06
N GLN A 218 -11.59 -4.31 -5.48
CA GLN A 218 -13.06 -4.29 -5.52
C GLN A 218 -13.53 -4.76 -6.88
N ALA A 219 -14.03 -5.98 -6.92
CA ALA A 219 -14.66 -6.54 -8.09
C ALA A 219 -16.14 -6.77 -7.81
N PHE A 220 -17.00 -6.15 -8.60
CA PHE A 220 -18.45 -6.37 -8.59
C PHE A 220 -18.86 -7.10 -9.87
N TYR A 221 -19.97 -7.82 -9.81
CA TYR A 221 -20.60 -8.34 -11.02
C TYR A 221 -21.66 -7.32 -11.47
N ASP A 222 -21.59 -6.89 -12.72
CA ASP A 222 -22.67 -6.12 -13.33
C ASP A 222 -23.90 -7.03 -13.60
N ASP A 223 -25.01 -6.42 -14.07
CA ASP A 223 -26.26 -7.13 -14.39
C ASP A 223 -26.06 -8.22 -15.47
N ASN A 224 -24.99 -8.14 -16.25
CA ASN A 224 -24.62 -9.12 -17.29
C ASN A 224 -23.58 -10.15 -16.78
N ARG A 225 -23.26 -10.15 -15.48
CA ARG A 225 -22.26 -10.99 -14.85
C ARG A 225 -20.81 -10.75 -15.34
N ASN A 226 -20.52 -9.60 -15.88
CA ASN A 226 -19.15 -9.18 -16.13
C ASN A 226 -18.53 -8.67 -14.83
N ILE A 227 -17.23 -8.91 -14.65
CA ILE A 227 -16.48 -8.32 -13.55
C ILE A 227 -16.26 -6.84 -13.87
N VAL A 228 -16.77 -5.97 -13.02
CA VAL A 228 -16.54 -4.52 -13.07
C VAL A 228 -15.71 -4.15 -11.86
N PHE A 229 -14.63 -3.42 -12.07
CA PHE A 229 -13.79 -2.92 -10.99
C PHE A 229 -14.35 -1.59 -10.50
N GLY A 230 -14.38 -1.44 -9.18
CA GLY A 230 -14.87 -0.23 -8.51
C GLY A 230 -13.98 0.99 -8.72
N ASP A 231 -14.44 2.10 -8.22
CA ASP A 231 -13.67 3.33 -8.12
C ASP A 231 -13.10 3.49 -6.69
N ALA A 232 -12.55 4.67 -6.38
CA ALA A 232 -12.11 4.97 -5.02
C ALA A 232 -13.31 5.00 -4.05
N GLU A 233 -13.16 4.38 -2.89
CA GLU A 233 -14.13 4.47 -1.79
C GLU A 233 -13.62 5.41 -0.69
N GLU A 234 -14.56 6.19 -0.16
CA GLU A 234 -14.28 7.17 0.90
C GLU A 234 -15.05 6.82 2.17
N PHE A 235 -14.35 6.80 3.30
CA PHE A 235 -14.94 6.61 4.61
C PHE A 235 -14.16 7.39 5.67
N GLY A 236 -14.82 8.35 6.30
CA GLY A 236 -14.17 9.27 7.23
C GLY A 236 -13.04 10.04 6.57
N ASN A 237 -11.83 9.94 7.13
CA ASN A 237 -10.62 10.54 6.60
C ASN A 237 -9.81 9.58 5.70
N CYS A 238 -10.36 8.44 5.34
CA CYS A 238 -9.69 7.40 4.57
C CYS A 238 -10.23 7.33 3.15
N LYS A 239 -9.34 7.14 2.18
CA LYS A 239 -9.67 6.84 0.80
C LYS A 239 -8.94 5.58 0.38
N MET A 240 -9.71 4.55 0.04
CA MET A 240 -9.21 3.33 -0.57
C MET A 240 -9.34 3.44 -2.08
N LEU A 241 -8.26 3.11 -2.78
CA LEU A 241 -8.19 3.16 -4.24
C LEU A 241 -8.34 1.75 -4.81
N ASP A 242 -9.18 1.61 -5.84
CA ASP A 242 -9.20 0.38 -6.61
C ASP A 242 -7.84 0.14 -7.27
N THR A 243 -7.42 -1.11 -7.24
CA THR A 243 -6.03 -1.50 -7.54
C THR A 243 -5.69 -1.58 -9.03
N THR A 244 -6.63 -1.26 -9.92
CA THR A 244 -6.45 -1.42 -11.38
C THR A 244 -6.29 -0.10 -12.14
N ASN A 245 -6.37 1.02 -11.45
CA ASN A 245 -6.42 2.35 -12.08
C ASN A 245 -5.36 3.30 -11.50
N ALA A 246 -5.05 4.36 -12.25
CA ALA A 246 -4.28 5.48 -11.75
C ALA A 246 -5.20 6.60 -11.25
N TYR A 247 -4.73 7.35 -10.27
CA TYR A 247 -5.50 8.42 -9.64
C TYR A 247 -4.68 9.70 -9.50
N VAL A 248 -5.36 10.84 -9.61
CA VAL A 248 -4.78 12.15 -9.27
C VAL A 248 -5.45 12.66 -8.01
N LEU A 249 -4.65 12.91 -6.99
CA LEU A 249 -5.05 13.50 -5.72
C LEU A 249 -4.73 15.00 -5.74
N ASP A 250 -5.72 15.84 -5.51
CA ASP A 250 -5.55 17.23 -5.09
C ASP A 250 -5.45 17.26 -3.56
N THR A 251 -4.30 17.67 -3.02
CA THR A 251 -4.07 17.58 -1.58
C THR A 251 -4.75 18.70 -0.79
N GLU A 252 -5.03 19.86 -1.41
CA GLU A 252 -5.71 20.98 -0.74
C GLU A 252 -7.17 20.64 -0.43
N ASP A 253 -7.90 20.17 -1.45
CA ASP A 253 -9.31 19.79 -1.32
C ASP A 253 -9.51 18.35 -0.86
N TYR A 254 -8.43 17.58 -0.77
CA TYR A 254 -8.45 16.13 -0.53
C TYR A 254 -9.38 15.39 -1.48
N LYS A 255 -9.40 15.80 -2.75
CA LYS A 255 -10.17 15.16 -3.82
C LYS A 255 -9.30 14.24 -4.64
N ILE A 256 -9.88 13.12 -5.04
CA ILE A 256 -9.20 12.12 -5.84
C ILE A 256 -10.02 11.84 -7.09
N GLU A 257 -9.36 11.78 -8.23
CA GLU A 257 -9.95 11.52 -9.53
C GLU A 257 -9.23 10.36 -10.20
N LYS A 258 -9.98 9.42 -10.72
CA LYS A 258 -9.47 8.33 -11.56
C LYS A 258 -9.12 8.86 -12.95
N ILE A 259 -8.00 8.42 -13.50
CA ILE A 259 -7.51 8.81 -14.83
C ILE A 259 -7.16 7.60 -15.70
#